data_e94038b5565270fd67b235244b0c662b
#
_entry.id   e94038b5565270fd67b235244b0c662b
#
_cell.length_a   1.000
_cell.length_b   1.000
_cell.length_c   1.000
_cell.angle_alpha   90.00
_cell.angle_beta   90.00
_cell.angle_gamma   90.00
#
_symmetry.space_group_name_H-M   'P 1'
#
loop_
_entity.id
_entity.type
_entity.pdbx_description
1 polymer ?
#
loop_
_entity_poly.entity_id
_entity_poly.type
_entity_poly.pdbx_seq_one_letter_code
_entity_poly.pdbx_strand_id
1 'polypeptide(L)'
;MTNENAIKKHYEWNGKIEVISRVKVDSKEALSIAYTPGVAEPCKVIAQDKEAAYKYTMKANTVAVISDGSAVLGLGNIGPYAGMPVMEGKAVLFKEFGGVNAIPICLDTQDTEEIIKAVTYLAPNFGGINLEDISAPRCFEIEERLKATLDIPVFHDDQHGTAIVVLAGIINALKVVGKKKEDCRVVVNGAGSAGVAITKLLLTYGFPNITMCDKVGIVSKDTDGLNWMQLKMTEVTNLENKTGTLADAMKGADIFVGVSAPNIVTPEMVASMNKDAILFAMANPVPEIMPDVAKAAGARVVGTGRSDFPNQVNNVVAFPGIFKGALEGRATQITEEMKLAAAEAIASLVPADELNEDNIMPEAFNPKVAEVVSEAVKSHIRK
;
A
#
# COMPACT_ATOMS: atom_id res chain seq x y z
N MET A 1 -21.08 11.26 6.42
CA MET A 1 -21.51 10.10 7.24
C MET A 1 -21.13 10.42 8.68
N THR A 2 -22.05 10.32 9.63
CA THR A 2 -21.73 10.63 11.05
C THR A 2 -21.04 9.42 11.69
N ASN A 3 -20.17 9.68 12.69
CA ASN A 3 -19.47 8.62 13.43
C ASN A 3 -20.45 7.63 14.10
N GLU A 4 -21.60 8.12 14.58
CA GLU A 4 -22.66 7.30 15.15
C GLU A 4 -23.25 6.29 14.14
N ASN A 5 -23.42 6.70 12.88
CA ASN A 5 -23.91 5.80 11.84
C ASN A 5 -22.91 4.68 11.53
N ALA A 6 -21.61 4.99 11.56
CA ALA A 6 -20.56 3.97 11.36
C ALA A 6 -20.58 2.91 12.48
N ILE A 7 -20.66 3.33 13.75
CA ILE A 7 -20.75 2.42 14.90
C ILE A 7 -22.00 1.52 14.79
N LYS A 8 -23.17 2.15 14.50
CA LYS A 8 -24.42 1.41 14.34
C LYS A 8 -24.34 0.36 13.25
N LYS A 9 -23.75 0.69 12.08
CA LYS A 9 -23.58 -0.25 10.97
C LYS A 9 -22.64 -1.41 11.33
N HIS A 10 -21.52 -1.16 11.99
CA HIS A 10 -20.62 -2.24 12.44
C HIS A 10 -21.28 -3.19 13.43
N TYR A 11 -22.13 -2.65 14.31
CA TYR A 11 -22.94 -3.48 15.22
C TYR A 11 -23.97 -4.34 14.47
N GLU A 12 -24.66 -3.75 13.48
CA GLU A 12 -25.66 -4.46 12.64
C GLU A 12 -25.01 -5.58 11.80
N TRP A 13 -23.81 -5.34 11.27
CA TRP A 13 -23.07 -6.34 10.47
C TRP A 13 -22.56 -7.52 11.29
N ASN A 14 -22.26 -7.32 12.56
CA ASN A 14 -21.70 -8.35 13.44
C ASN A 14 -20.46 -9.05 12.84
N GLY A 15 -19.53 -8.25 12.34
CA GLY A 15 -18.40 -8.65 11.49
C GLY A 15 -18.67 -8.37 10.01
N LYS A 16 -17.64 -8.01 9.26
CA LYS A 16 -17.75 -7.66 7.83
C LYS A 16 -17.56 -8.83 6.90
N ILE A 17 -17.04 -9.94 7.41
CA ILE A 17 -16.74 -11.15 6.64
C ILE A 17 -17.34 -12.37 7.29
N GLU A 18 -17.66 -13.35 6.47
CA GLU A 18 -18.10 -14.68 6.89
C GLU A 18 -17.42 -15.77 6.06
N VAL A 19 -17.38 -17.00 6.57
CA VAL A 19 -16.87 -18.16 5.83
C VAL A 19 -18.05 -18.94 5.27
N ILE A 20 -18.10 -19.06 3.93
CA ILE A 20 -19.15 -19.75 3.21
C ILE A 20 -18.59 -21.02 2.58
N SER A 21 -19.29 -22.14 2.75
CA SER A 21 -18.94 -23.39 2.07
C SER A 21 -19.19 -23.28 0.55
N ARG A 22 -18.21 -23.71 -0.25
CA ARG A 22 -18.34 -23.84 -1.70
C ARG A 22 -19.04 -25.14 -2.12
N VAL A 23 -19.13 -26.10 -1.20
CA VAL A 23 -19.71 -27.40 -1.47
C VAL A 23 -20.95 -27.58 -0.59
N LYS A 24 -21.97 -28.21 -1.15
CA LYS A 24 -23.18 -28.59 -0.42
C LYS A 24 -23.02 -30.01 0.10
N VAL A 25 -23.26 -30.23 1.38
CA VAL A 25 -23.18 -31.53 2.02
C VAL A 25 -24.60 -31.92 2.47
N ASP A 26 -25.39 -32.46 1.57
CA ASP A 26 -26.80 -32.82 1.79
C ASP A 26 -27.10 -34.33 1.58
N SER A 27 -26.06 -35.12 1.36
CA SER A 27 -26.14 -36.56 1.21
C SER A 27 -24.94 -37.29 1.83
N LYS A 28 -25.08 -38.59 2.08
CA LYS A 28 -23.98 -39.46 2.54
C LYS A 28 -22.84 -39.50 1.52
N GLU A 29 -23.17 -39.47 0.25
CA GLU A 29 -22.19 -39.45 -0.85
C GLU A 29 -21.43 -38.13 -0.84
N ALA A 30 -22.11 -36.97 -0.78
CA ALA A 30 -21.48 -35.67 -0.71
C ALA A 30 -20.58 -35.54 0.55
N LEU A 31 -21.00 -36.04 1.68
CA LEU A 31 -20.21 -36.09 2.90
C LEU A 31 -18.96 -36.97 2.72
N SER A 32 -19.10 -38.14 2.09
CA SER A 32 -17.99 -39.07 1.84
C SER A 32 -16.93 -38.47 0.91
N ILE A 33 -17.33 -37.70 -0.07
CA ILE A 33 -16.42 -36.99 -1.01
C ILE A 33 -15.77 -35.79 -0.30
N ALA A 34 -16.55 -34.96 0.38
CA ALA A 34 -16.07 -33.72 0.97
C ALA A 34 -15.19 -33.94 2.21
N TYR A 35 -15.38 -35.04 2.92
CA TYR A 35 -14.65 -35.37 4.14
C TYR A 35 -14.15 -36.84 4.14
N THR A 36 -14.65 -37.70 4.97
CA THR A 36 -14.12 -39.07 5.13
C THR A 36 -15.00 -40.07 4.38
N PRO A 37 -14.44 -40.96 3.53
CA PRO A 37 -12.99 -41.23 3.28
C PRO A 37 -12.37 -40.40 2.12
N GLY A 38 -13.15 -39.74 1.28
CA GLY A 38 -12.73 -39.16 0.03
C GLY A 38 -11.60 -38.12 0.14
N VAL A 39 -11.59 -37.33 1.24
CA VAL A 39 -10.56 -36.31 1.49
C VAL A 39 -9.13 -36.88 1.59
N ALA A 40 -8.98 -38.18 1.81
CA ALA A 40 -7.67 -38.82 1.85
C ALA A 40 -6.94 -38.76 0.48
N GLU A 41 -7.69 -38.73 -0.64
CA GLU A 41 -7.07 -38.73 -1.95
C GLU A 41 -6.32 -37.43 -2.28
N PRO A 42 -6.92 -36.22 -2.18
CA PRO A 42 -6.16 -34.99 -2.33
C PRO A 42 -5.02 -34.85 -1.31
N CYS A 43 -5.18 -35.34 -0.07
CA CYS A 43 -4.09 -35.35 0.91
C CYS A 43 -2.87 -36.16 0.43
N LYS A 44 -3.07 -37.32 -0.17
CA LYS A 44 -1.99 -38.15 -0.73
C LYS A 44 -1.27 -37.44 -1.86
N VAL A 45 -2.03 -36.77 -2.75
CA VAL A 45 -1.45 -36.01 -3.86
C VAL A 45 -0.60 -34.85 -3.35
N ILE A 46 -1.12 -34.07 -2.38
CA ILE A 46 -0.39 -32.91 -1.81
C ILE A 46 0.84 -33.37 -1.03
N ALA A 47 0.76 -34.53 -0.34
CA ALA A 47 1.91 -35.09 0.38
C ALA A 47 3.08 -35.47 -0.56
N GLN A 48 2.80 -35.81 -1.81
CA GLN A 48 3.79 -36.11 -2.83
C GLN A 48 4.29 -34.87 -3.56
N ASP A 49 3.40 -33.88 -3.76
CA ASP A 49 3.69 -32.62 -4.46
C ASP A 49 2.99 -31.45 -3.74
N LYS A 50 3.74 -30.64 -3.01
CA LYS A 50 3.23 -29.46 -2.29
C LYS A 50 2.52 -28.45 -3.19
N GLU A 51 2.92 -28.36 -4.47
CA GLU A 51 2.30 -27.46 -5.44
C GLU A 51 0.84 -27.83 -5.72
N ALA A 52 0.49 -29.08 -5.53
CA ALA A 52 -0.89 -29.55 -5.63
C ALA A 52 -1.85 -28.87 -4.62
N ALA A 53 -1.34 -28.33 -3.50
CA ALA A 53 -2.14 -27.56 -2.55
C ALA A 53 -2.85 -26.38 -3.21
N TYR A 54 -2.24 -25.76 -4.22
CA TYR A 54 -2.85 -24.68 -4.98
C TYR A 54 -3.99 -25.12 -5.91
N LYS A 55 -4.10 -26.40 -6.19
CA LYS A 55 -5.20 -26.98 -6.98
C LYS A 55 -6.35 -27.48 -6.14
N TYR A 56 -6.04 -28.00 -4.95
CA TYR A 56 -7.00 -28.73 -4.13
C TYR A 56 -7.45 -28.01 -2.86
N THR A 57 -6.86 -26.84 -2.54
CA THR A 57 -7.22 -26.07 -1.34
C THR A 57 -7.51 -24.60 -1.65
N MET A 58 -7.97 -23.86 -0.64
CA MET A 58 -8.18 -22.41 -0.75
C MET A 58 -6.88 -21.61 -0.89
N LYS A 59 -5.70 -22.22 -0.70
CA LYS A 59 -4.38 -21.58 -0.78
C LYS A 59 -4.19 -20.79 -2.08
N ALA A 60 -4.72 -21.28 -3.20
CA ALA A 60 -4.56 -20.66 -4.51
C ALA A 60 -5.04 -19.20 -4.59
N ASN A 61 -6.09 -18.86 -3.83
CA ASN A 61 -6.75 -17.55 -3.94
C ASN A 61 -7.04 -16.93 -2.56
N THR A 62 -6.16 -17.18 -1.58
CA THR A 62 -6.36 -16.67 -0.22
C THR A 62 -5.10 -16.03 0.31
N VAL A 63 -5.22 -14.82 0.83
CA VAL A 63 -4.15 -14.02 1.48
C VAL A 63 -4.40 -13.94 2.98
N ALA A 64 -3.34 -13.93 3.78
CA ALA A 64 -3.44 -13.47 5.17
C ALA A 64 -3.25 -11.96 5.23
N VAL A 65 -4.11 -11.26 5.95
CA VAL A 65 -3.92 -9.84 6.31
C VAL A 65 -3.42 -9.81 7.75
N ILE A 66 -2.11 -9.60 7.90
CA ILE A 66 -1.40 -9.68 9.19
C ILE A 66 -1.18 -8.29 9.76
N SER A 67 -1.57 -8.09 11.00
CA SER A 67 -1.35 -6.84 11.75
C SER A 67 -1.01 -7.12 13.21
N ASP A 68 -0.29 -6.21 13.85
CA ASP A 68 -0.14 -6.12 15.30
C ASP A 68 -0.86 -4.90 15.87
N GLY A 69 -1.49 -4.09 15.01
CA GLY A 69 -2.24 -2.89 15.38
C GLY A 69 -1.37 -1.75 15.92
N SER A 70 -0.06 -1.76 15.62
CA SER A 70 0.89 -0.78 16.19
C SER A 70 0.96 0.54 15.41
N ALA A 71 0.36 0.62 14.21
CA ALA A 71 0.39 1.82 13.37
C ALA A 71 -0.91 2.02 12.58
N VAL A 72 -2.05 1.86 13.24
CA VAL A 72 -3.37 2.02 12.61
C VAL A 72 -3.58 3.46 12.21
N LEU A 73 -3.92 3.67 10.95
CA LEU A 73 -3.99 4.98 10.30
C LEU A 73 -4.84 5.99 11.09
N GLY A 74 -4.23 7.11 11.48
CA GLY A 74 -4.86 8.18 12.23
C GLY A 74 -5.10 7.90 13.72
N LEU A 75 -4.91 6.64 14.18
CA LEU A 75 -5.14 6.23 15.57
C LEU A 75 -3.84 5.81 16.29
N GLY A 76 -2.80 5.47 15.53
CA GLY A 76 -1.52 5.04 16.09
C GLY A 76 -1.57 3.60 16.63
N ASN A 77 -0.87 3.36 17.73
CA ASN A 77 -0.81 2.04 18.38
C ASN A 77 -2.07 1.80 19.23
N ILE A 78 -3.04 1.09 18.69
CA ILE A 78 -4.29 0.72 19.38
C ILE A 78 -4.39 -0.79 19.66
N GLY A 79 -3.39 -1.55 19.24
CA GLY A 79 -3.28 -2.98 19.47
C GLY A 79 -4.19 -3.85 18.58
N PRO A 80 -4.04 -5.20 18.68
CA PRO A 80 -4.63 -6.13 17.73
C PRO A 80 -6.17 -6.17 17.79
N TYR A 81 -6.77 -6.08 18.98
CA TYR A 81 -8.23 -6.12 19.11
C TYR A 81 -8.91 -4.93 18.46
N ALA A 82 -8.40 -3.72 18.71
CA ALA A 82 -8.96 -2.50 18.14
C ALA A 82 -8.61 -2.33 16.65
N GLY A 83 -7.55 -2.96 16.16
CA GLY A 83 -7.19 -3.01 14.74
C GLY A 83 -8.05 -3.96 13.90
N MET A 84 -8.72 -4.95 14.51
CA MET A 84 -9.52 -5.96 13.80
C MET A 84 -10.55 -5.37 12.81
N PRO A 85 -11.33 -4.34 13.14
CA PRO A 85 -12.28 -3.76 12.20
C PRO A 85 -11.64 -3.21 10.93
N VAL A 86 -10.40 -2.71 11.00
CA VAL A 86 -9.64 -2.25 9.84
C VAL A 86 -9.21 -3.43 8.98
N MET A 87 -8.71 -4.50 9.59
CA MET A 87 -8.27 -5.72 8.91
C MET A 87 -9.43 -6.44 8.22
N GLU A 88 -10.61 -6.48 8.83
CA GLU A 88 -11.83 -6.97 8.17
C GLU A 88 -12.20 -6.07 6.98
N GLY A 89 -12.09 -4.76 7.12
CA GLY A 89 -12.28 -3.81 6.01
C GLY A 89 -11.33 -4.10 4.86
N LYS A 90 -10.04 -4.32 5.15
CA LYS A 90 -9.05 -4.71 4.15
C LYS A 90 -9.45 -6.02 3.44
N ALA A 91 -9.92 -7.01 4.18
CA ALA A 91 -10.39 -8.28 3.62
C ALA A 91 -11.60 -8.11 2.69
N VAL A 92 -12.55 -7.24 3.03
CA VAL A 92 -13.66 -6.87 2.15
C VAL A 92 -13.15 -6.25 0.84
N LEU A 93 -12.20 -5.31 0.91
CA LEU A 93 -11.64 -4.68 -0.29
C LEU A 93 -10.91 -5.68 -1.19
N PHE A 94 -10.15 -6.63 -0.63
CA PHE A 94 -9.55 -7.73 -1.39
C PHE A 94 -10.60 -8.53 -2.16
N LYS A 95 -11.72 -8.84 -1.50
CA LYS A 95 -12.78 -9.65 -2.10
C LYS A 95 -13.56 -8.90 -3.17
N GLU A 96 -14.03 -7.69 -2.84
CA GLU A 96 -14.92 -6.93 -3.71
C GLU A 96 -14.20 -6.39 -4.96
N PHE A 97 -12.95 -5.94 -4.83
CA PHE A 97 -12.22 -5.36 -5.95
C PHE A 97 -11.32 -6.37 -6.68
N GLY A 98 -10.73 -7.33 -5.97
CA GLY A 98 -9.77 -8.28 -6.53
C GLY A 98 -10.30 -9.71 -6.75
N GLY A 99 -11.46 -10.05 -6.18
CA GLY A 99 -11.95 -11.43 -6.14
C GLY A 99 -11.08 -12.36 -5.28
N VAL A 100 -10.13 -11.80 -4.53
CA VAL A 100 -9.19 -12.51 -3.65
C VAL A 100 -9.83 -12.73 -2.28
N ASN A 101 -9.77 -13.93 -1.75
CA ASN A 101 -10.16 -14.18 -0.36
C ASN A 101 -9.05 -13.64 0.56
N ALA A 102 -9.45 -13.01 1.66
CA ALA A 102 -8.48 -12.51 2.63
C ALA A 102 -8.96 -12.85 4.06
N ILE A 103 -8.04 -13.30 4.89
CA ILE A 103 -8.30 -13.68 6.28
C ILE A 103 -7.53 -12.72 7.18
N PRO A 104 -8.22 -11.88 7.98
CA PRO A 104 -7.56 -11.02 8.96
C PRO A 104 -6.99 -11.85 10.10
N ILE A 105 -5.73 -11.56 10.45
CA ILE A 105 -5.00 -12.20 11.55
C ILE A 105 -4.29 -11.10 12.34
N CYS A 106 -4.86 -10.73 13.48
CA CYS A 106 -4.27 -9.76 14.39
C CYS A 106 -3.47 -10.49 15.46
N LEU A 107 -2.17 -10.22 15.53
CA LEU A 107 -1.25 -10.87 16.45
C LEU A 107 -1.15 -10.06 17.75
N ASP A 108 -1.32 -10.72 18.90
CA ASP A 108 -1.19 -10.10 20.22
C ASP A 108 0.27 -10.06 20.66
N THR A 109 1.13 -9.52 19.79
CA THR A 109 2.54 -9.27 20.06
C THR A 109 3.06 -8.20 19.12
N GLN A 110 4.02 -7.40 19.60
CA GLN A 110 4.78 -6.44 18.80
C GLN A 110 6.26 -6.81 18.70
N ASP A 111 6.64 -8.01 19.15
CA ASP A 111 7.98 -8.53 18.99
C ASP A 111 8.23 -8.98 17.55
N THR A 112 9.32 -8.50 16.96
CA THR A 112 9.69 -8.78 15.56
C THR A 112 9.90 -10.28 15.31
N GLU A 113 10.56 -10.98 16.22
CA GLU A 113 10.85 -12.42 16.07
C GLU A 113 9.58 -13.26 16.18
N GLU A 114 8.71 -12.91 17.12
CA GLU A 114 7.42 -13.60 17.30
C GLU A 114 6.51 -13.41 16.09
N ILE A 115 6.44 -12.19 15.54
CA ILE A 115 5.65 -11.91 14.33
C ILE A 115 6.18 -12.73 13.14
N ILE A 116 7.50 -12.70 12.88
CA ILE A 116 8.12 -13.44 11.77
C ILE A 116 7.84 -14.95 11.94
N LYS A 117 8.01 -15.47 13.13
CA LYS A 117 7.78 -16.88 13.44
C LYS A 117 6.32 -17.29 13.25
N ALA A 118 5.38 -16.48 13.75
CA ALA A 118 3.95 -16.72 13.60
C ALA A 118 3.54 -16.73 12.11
N VAL A 119 3.96 -15.73 11.34
CA VAL A 119 3.65 -15.65 9.91
C VAL A 119 4.26 -16.81 9.13
N THR A 120 5.49 -17.21 9.46
CA THR A 120 6.14 -18.37 8.84
C THR A 120 5.36 -19.67 9.07
N TYR A 121 4.83 -19.87 10.27
CA TYR A 121 4.01 -21.06 10.56
C TYR A 121 2.64 -21.04 9.89
N LEU A 122 2.07 -19.86 9.65
CA LEU A 122 0.79 -19.69 8.96
C LEU A 122 0.91 -19.80 7.43
N ALA A 123 2.08 -19.54 6.85
CA ALA A 123 2.32 -19.46 5.41
C ALA A 123 1.82 -20.68 4.59
N PRO A 124 1.85 -21.94 5.08
CA PRO A 124 1.30 -23.06 4.33
C PRO A 124 -0.18 -22.92 3.94
N ASN A 125 -0.95 -22.15 4.68
CA ASN A 125 -2.39 -21.96 4.45
C ASN A 125 -2.72 -20.92 3.35
N PHE A 126 -1.76 -20.07 2.99
CA PHE A 126 -1.99 -18.88 2.17
C PHE A 126 -1.16 -18.89 0.90
N GLY A 127 -1.70 -18.27 -0.15
CA GLY A 127 -0.98 -18.00 -1.39
C GLY A 127 -0.18 -16.70 -1.36
N GLY A 128 -0.39 -15.85 -0.36
CA GLY A 128 0.33 -14.60 -0.14
C GLY A 128 0.07 -14.01 1.24
N ILE A 129 0.91 -13.08 1.64
CA ILE A 129 0.86 -12.36 2.92
C ILE A 129 0.78 -10.86 2.66
N ASN A 130 -0.28 -10.22 3.14
CA ASN A 130 -0.38 -8.78 3.26
C ASN A 130 -0.07 -8.36 4.69
N LEU A 131 1.00 -7.62 4.89
CA LEU A 131 1.30 -6.97 6.16
C LEU A 131 0.58 -5.61 6.19
N GLU A 132 -0.04 -5.27 7.32
CA GLU A 132 -0.87 -4.07 7.47
C GLU A 132 -0.67 -3.46 8.85
N ASP A 133 -0.59 -2.12 8.92
CA ASP A 133 -0.59 -1.35 10.17
C ASP A 133 0.51 -1.77 11.18
N ILE A 134 1.67 -2.21 10.69
CA ILE A 134 2.85 -2.52 11.49
C ILE A 134 3.79 -1.35 11.48
N SER A 135 4.19 -0.86 12.67
CA SER A 135 4.96 0.36 12.81
C SER A 135 6.41 0.27 12.31
N ALA A 136 6.90 1.36 11.69
CA ALA A 136 8.31 1.54 11.40
C ALA A 136 9.14 1.76 12.70
N PRO A 137 10.42 1.31 12.74
CA PRO A 137 11.16 0.66 11.67
C PRO A 137 10.98 -0.87 11.58
N ARG A 138 10.23 -1.50 12.50
CA ARG A 138 10.07 -2.97 12.58
C ARG A 138 9.45 -3.56 11.30
N CYS A 139 8.50 -2.86 10.70
CA CYS A 139 7.83 -3.31 9.48
C CYS A 139 8.80 -3.59 8.33
N PHE A 140 9.90 -2.85 8.22
CA PHE A 140 10.91 -3.07 7.18
C PHE A 140 11.65 -4.39 7.39
N GLU A 141 12.09 -4.66 8.62
CA GLU A 141 12.79 -5.89 8.97
C GLU A 141 11.89 -7.12 8.83
N ILE A 142 10.64 -7.02 9.33
CA ILE A 142 9.66 -8.11 9.25
C ILE A 142 9.41 -8.49 7.79
N GLU A 143 9.14 -7.50 6.94
CA GLU A 143 8.89 -7.76 5.52
C GLU A 143 10.10 -8.34 4.82
N GLU A 144 11.28 -7.75 5.00
CA GLU A 144 12.54 -8.19 4.35
C GLU A 144 12.87 -9.64 4.71
N ARG A 145 12.77 -10.00 6.00
CA ARG A 145 13.06 -11.36 6.47
C ARG A 145 12.02 -12.38 6.02
N LEU A 146 10.74 -12.02 6.00
CA LEU A 146 9.68 -12.90 5.48
C LEU A 146 9.85 -13.13 3.97
N LYS A 147 10.17 -12.10 3.19
CA LYS A 147 10.49 -12.23 1.75
C LYS A 147 11.69 -13.14 1.49
N ALA A 148 12.67 -13.12 2.37
CA ALA A 148 13.87 -13.99 2.23
C ALA A 148 13.61 -15.46 2.59
N THR A 149 12.57 -15.75 3.36
CA THR A 149 12.32 -17.10 3.91
C THR A 149 11.11 -17.81 3.31
N LEU A 150 10.13 -17.07 2.80
CA LEU A 150 8.89 -17.63 2.27
C LEU A 150 8.95 -17.74 0.74
N ASP A 151 8.30 -18.79 0.21
CA ASP A 151 8.12 -19.04 -1.23
C ASP A 151 6.80 -18.49 -1.79
N ILE A 152 6.13 -17.64 -1.01
CA ILE A 152 4.90 -16.92 -1.37
C ILE A 152 5.12 -15.40 -1.26
N PRO A 153 4.42 -14.57 -2.04
CA PRO A 153 4.60 -13.13 -2.00
C PRO A 153 4.24 -12.55 -0.63
N VAL A 154 5.12 -11.70 -0.11
CA VAL A 154 4.92 -10.88 1.09
C VAL A 154 4.95 -9.42 0.67
N PHE A 155 3.96 -8.65 1.08
CA PHE A 155 3.78 -7.27 0.67
C PHE A 155 3.18 -6.44 1.81
N HIS A 156 3.86 -5.37 2.18
CA HIS A 156 3.35 -4.42 3.19
C HIS A 156 2.62 -3.29 2.48
N ASP A 157 1.30 -3.24 2.60
CA ASP A 157 0.49 -2.32 1.80
C ASP A 157 0.71 -0.84 2.16
N ASP A 158 0.88 -0.49 3.44
CA ASP A 158 1.18 0.89 3.86
C ASP A 158 2.50 1.42 3.27
N GLN A 159 3.42 0.52 2.95
CA GLN A 159 4.65 0.87 2.25
C GLN A 159 4.41 0.92 0.74
N HIS A 160 4.15 -0.23 0.15
CA HIS A 160 4.23 -0.42 -1.29
C HIS A 160 2.94 -0.05 -2.02
N GLY A 161 1.76 -0.32 -1.44
CA GLY A 161 0.49 0.11 -2.02
C GLY A 161 0.42 1.62 -2.12
N THR A 162 0.77 2.31 -1.04
CA THR A 162 0.85 3.78 -1.01
C THR A 162 1.88 4.31 -2.01
N ALA A 163 3.07 3.71 -2.10
CA ALA A 163 4.10 4.13 -3.05
C ALA A 163 3.64 3.99 -4.51
N ILE A 164 2.98 2.89 -4.84
CA ILE A 164 2.47 2.62 -6.19
C ILE A 164 1.42 3.64 -6.61
N VAL A 165 0.44 3.94 -5.75
CA VAL A 165 -0.62 4.89 -6.10
C VAL A 165 -0.11 6.33 -6.15
N VAL A 166 0.85 6.70 -5.30
CA VAL A 166 1.52 8.00 -5.38
C VAL A 166 2.29 8.12 -6.68
N LEU A 167 3.07 7.11 -7.08
CA LEU A 167 3.77 7.12 -8.35
C LEU A 167 2.81 7.19 -9.54
N ALA A 168 1.70 6.44 -9.54
CA ALA A 168 0.68 6.50 -10.59
C ALA A 168 0.12 7.92 -10.78
N GLY A 169 -0.23 8.57 -9.67
CA GLY A 169 -0.68 9.96 -9.69
C GLY A 169 0.38 10.93 -10.19
N ILE A 170 1.64 10.78 -9.76
CA ILE A 170 2.76 11.61 -10.21
C ILE A 170 3.00 11.44 -11.71
N ILE A 171 2.95 10.23 -12.26
CA ILE A 171 3.09 9.97 -13.71
C ILE A 171 2.10 10.83 -14.52
N ASN A 172 0.85 10.85 -14.11
CA ASN A 172 -0.18 11.64 -14.80
C ASN A 172 -0.07 13.13 -14.50
N ALA A 173 0.23 13.50 -13.25
CA ALA A 173 0.46 14.90 -12.89
C ALA A 173 1.60 15.54 -13.69
N LEU A 174 2.69 14.80 -13.92
CA LEU A 174 3.81 15.27 -14.77
C LEU A 174 3.37 15.56 -16.21
N LYS A 175 2.48 14.72 -16.77
CA LYS A 175 1.92 14.97 -18.12
C LYS A 175 1.07 16.25 -18.14
N VAL A 176 0.25 16.47 -17.10
CA VAL A 176 -0.61 17.67 -16.96
C VAL A 176 0.22 18.95 -16.89
N VAL A 177 1.32 18.93 -16.11
CA VAL A 177 2.17 20.12 -15.93
C VAL A 177 3.29 20.23 -16.96
N GLY A 178 3.49 19.23 -17.82
CA GLY A 178 4.53 19.21 -18.84
C GLY A 178 5.98 19.17 -18.31
N LYS A 179 6.19 18.62 -17.10
CA LYS A 179 7.51 18.48 -16.47
C LYS A 179 8.10 17.09 -16.72
N LYS A 180 9.43 17.01 -16.77
CA LYS A 180 10.16 15.75 -16.84
C LYS A 180 10.65 15.34 -15.45
N LYS A 181 10.58 14.07 -15.13
CA LYS A 181 10.98 13.53 -13.81
C LYS A 181 12.45 13.81 -13.48
N GLU A 182 13.32 13.82 -14.51
CA GLU A 182 14.75 14.06 -14.37
C GLU A 182 15.07 15.47 -13.87
N ASP A 183 14.19 16.43 -14.18
CA ASP A 183 14.37 17.85 -13.86
C ASP A 183 13.67 18.23 -12.53
N CYS A 184 12.85 17.34 -12.00
CA CYS A 184 12.03 17.63 -10.81
C CYS A 184 12.82 17.49 -9.51
N ARG A 185 12.57 18.42 -8.59
CA ARG A 185 12.96 18.35 -7.18
C ARG A 185 11.76 17.87 -6.38
N VAL A 186 11.93 16.76 -5.69
CA VAL A 186 10.87 16.10 -4.91
C VAL A 186 11.13 16.24 -3.41
N VAL A 187 10.13 16.63 -2.66
CA VAL A 187 10.14 16.61 -1.20
C VAL A 187 9.16 15.54 -0.71
N VAL A 188 9.65 14.57 0.07
CA VAL A 188 8.82 13.57 0.75
C VAL A 188 8.85 13.86 2.24
N ASN A 189 7.71 14.24 2.81
CA ASN A 189 7.60 14.58 4.22
C ASN A 189 6.89 13.48 5.02
N GLY A 190 7.61 12.92 5.97
CA GLY A 190 7.29 11.73 6.73
C GLY A 190 8.22 10.59 6.38
N ALA A 191 9.29 10.39 7.18
CA ALA A 191 10.30 9.34 6.96
C ALA A 191 9.94 8.03 7.69
N GLY A 192 8.65 7.69 7.71
CA GLY A 192 8.10 6.42 8.19
C GLY A 192 7.96 5.37 7.07
N SER A 193 7.10 4.37 7.28
CA SER A 193 6.87 3.25 6.36
C SER A 193 6.53 3.70 4.93
N ALA A 194 5.53 4.54 4.79
CA ALA A 194 5.07 5.05 3.49
C ALA A 194 6.13 5.94 2.81
N GLY A 195 6.69 6.92 3.53
CA GLY A 195 7.65 7.86 2.95
C GLY A 195 8.92 7.22 2.46
N VAL A 196 9.45 6.23 3.19
CA VAL A 196 10.60 5.43 2.75
C VAL A 196 10.28 4.64 1.48
N ALA A 197 9.12 3.98 1.42
CA ALA A 197 8.72 3.19 0.26
C ALA A 197 8.45 4.06 -0.98
N ILE A 198 7.76 5.20 -0.81
CA ILE A 198 7.55 6.19 -1.86
C ILE A 198 8.89 6.66 -2.41
N THR A 199 9.82 7.06 -1.54
CA THR A 199 11.13 7.53 -1.95
C THR A 199 11.90 6.47 -2.74
N LYS A 200 11.93 5.23 -2.27
CA LYS A 200 12.60 4.12 -2.98
C LYS A 200 11.99 3.89 -4.36
N LEU A 201 10.66 3.88 -4.47
CA LEU A 201 9.99 3.64 -5.74
C LEU A 201 10.21 4.79 -6.73
N LEU A 202 10.18 6.05 -6.26
CA LEU A 202 10.49 7.23 -7.08
C LEU A 202 11.94 7.22 -7.58
N LEU A 203 12.91 6.85 -6.73
CA LEU A 203 14.31 6.65 -7.15
C LEU A 203 14.43 5.58 -8.23
N THR A 204 13.77 4.43 -8.03
CA THR A 204 13.75 3.32 -9.01
C THR A 204 13.08 3.73 -10.31
N TYR A 205 12.05 4.58 -10.27
CA TYR A 205 11.40 5.13 -11.46
C TYR A 205 12.27 6.17 -12.19
N GLY A 206 13.30 6.72 -11.53
CA GLY A 206 14.30 7.61 -12.12
C GLY A 206 14.19 9.08 -11.72
N PHE A 207 13.64 9.41 -10.56
CA PHE A 207 13.75 10.74 -9.97
C PHE A 207 15.11 10.90 -9.27
N PRO A 208 16.00 11.80 -9.72
CA PRO A 208 17.34 11.88 -9.14
C PRO A 208 17.43 12.78 -7.89
N ASN A 209 16.50 13.71 -7.72
CA ASN A 209 16.60 14.79 -6.73
C ASN A 209 15.47 14.69 -5.71
N ILE A 210 15.65 13.85 -4.69
CA ILE A 210 14.67 13.66 -3.61
C ILE A 210 15.26 14.11 -2.29
N THR A 211 14.50 14.92 -1.54
CA THR A 211 14.78 15.32 -0.17
C THR A 211 13.70 14.74 0.74
N MET A 212 14.09 13.96 1.73
CA MET A 212 13.17 13.50 2.77
C MET A 212 13.17 14.48 3.95
N CYS A 213 12.00 14.68 4.54
CA CYS A 213 11.81 15.43 5.77
C CYS A 213 11.09 14.56 6.81
N ASP A 214 11.32 14.85 8.08
CA ASP A 214 10.60 14.30 9.22
C ASP A 214 10.35 15.41 10.25
N LYS A 215 9.81 15.10 11.42
CA LYS A 215 9.54 16.05 12.53
C LYS A 215 10.74 16.94 12.91
N VAL A 216 11.94 16.50 12.61
CA VAL A 216 13.20 17.23 12.85
C VAL A 216 13.61 18.15 11.70
N GLY A 217 12.85 18.19 10.60
CA GLY A 217 13.18 18.91 9.37
C GLY A 217 13.79 18.00 8.30
N ILE A 218 14.72 18.51 7.50
CA ILE A 218 15.40 17.77 6.44
C ILE A 218 16.22 16.62 7.03
N VAL A 219 15.97 15.41 6.54
CA VAL A 219 16.76 14.23 6.90
C VAL A 219 18.10 14.28 6.18
N SER A 220 19.18 14.33 6.96
CA SER A 220 20.55 14.43 6.49
C SER A 220 21.47 13.52 7.30
N LYS A 221 22.70 13.31 6.85
CA LYS A 221 23.70 12.52 7.59
C LYS A 221 24.04 13.13 8.96
N ASP A 222 23.82 14.44 9.12
CA ASP A 222 24.08 15.18 10.36
C ASP A 222 22.86 15.26 11.29
N THR A 223 21.74 14.60 10.93
CA THR A 223 20.53 14.59 11.74
C THR A 223 20.64 13.56 12.87
N ASP A 224 20.55 14.03 14.12
CA ASP A 224 20.57 13.16 15.28
C ASP A 224 19.29 12.35 15.45
N GLY A 225 19.41 11.14 16.03
CA GLY A 225 18.27 10.30 16.43
C GLY A 225 17.55 9.60 15.26
N LEU A 226 18.16 9.53 14.09
CA LEU A 226 17.63 8.74 12.97
C LEU A 226 17.62 7.25 13.32
N ASN A 227 16.54 6.56 12.96
CA ASN A 227 16.53 5.11 12.97
C ASN A 227 17.39 4.55 11.81
N TRP A 228 17.69 3.25 11.86
CA TRP A 228 18.57 2.58 10.89
C TRP A 228 18.11 2.72 9.44
N MET A 229 16.79 2.74 9.19
CA MET A 229 16.27 2.89 7.82
C MET A 229 16.38 4.34 7.35
N GLN A 230 16.07 5.31 8.21
CA GLN A 230 16.26 6.73 7.89
C GLN A 230 17.73 7.02 7.59
N LEU A 231 18.64 6.47 8.39
CA LEU A 231 20.08 6.60 8.15
C LEU A 231 20.46 6.02 6.77
N LYS A 232 19.97 4.83 6.44
CA LYS A 232 20.18 4.22 5.10
C LYS A 232 19.65 5.10 3.96
N MET A 233 18.52 5.80 4.17
CA MET A 233 17.96 6.70 3.17
C MET A 233 18.83 7.94 2.93
N THR A 234 19.63 8.41 3.88
CA THR A 234 20.57 9.53 3.66
C THR A 234 21.68 9.20 2.67
N GLU A 235 21.92 7.94 2.35
CA GLU A 235 22.90 7.53 1.35
C GLU A 235 22.42 7.76 -0.09
N VAL A 236 21.11 7.80 -0.31
CA VAL A 236 20.47 7.86 -1.63
C VAL A 236 19.56 9.07 -1.84
N THR A 237 19.32 9.86 -0.80
CA THR A 237 18.53 11.11 -0.84
C THR A 237 19.36 12.26 -0.30
N ASN A 238 18.92 13.50 -0.59
CA ASN A 238 19.59 14.71 -0.10
C ASN A 238 21.11 14.62 -0.27
N LEU A 239 21.59 14.28 -1.47
CA LEU A 239 23.01 14.02 -1.75
C LEU A 239 23.92 15.23 -1.48
N GLU A 240 23.36 16.43 -1.44
CA GLU A 240 24.07 17.65 -1.06
C GLU A 240 24.18 17.83 0.47
N ASN A 241 23.62 16.90 1.25
CA ASN A 241 23.58 16.92 2.70
C ASN A 241 23.04 18.24 3.29
N LYS A 242 22.00 18.81 2.67
CA LYS A 242 21.34 20.03 3.16
C LYS A 242 20.67 19.76 4.51
N THR A 243 20.69 20.76 5.35
CA THR A 243 19.95 20.80 6.63
C THR A 243 18.93 21.95 6.57
N GLY A 244 17.92 21.91 7.43
CA GLY A 244 16.90 22.94 7.52
C GLY A 244 15.51 22.39 7.85
N THR A 245 14.53 23.24 7.74
CA THR A 245 13.14 22.96 8.02
C THR A 245 12.42 22.37 6.78
N LEU A 246 11.17 21.94 6.95
CA LEU A 246 10.28 21.57 5.84
C LEU A 246 10.12 22.75 4.85
N ALA A 247 9.99 23.98 5.37
CA ALA A 247 9.87 25.17 4.52
C ALA A 247 11.11 25.37 3.63
N ASP A 248 12.30 25.12 4.16
CA ASP A 248 13.56 25.19 3.39
C ASP A 248 13.61 24.11 2.31
N ALA A 249 13.12 22.91 2.57
CA ALA A 249 13.04 21.83 1.60
C ALA A 249 12.06 22.15 0.46
N MET A 250 10.87 22.69 0.79
CA MET A 250 9.83 23.01 -0.18
C MET A 250 10.19 24.17 -1.10
N LYS A 251 11.08 25.05 -0.69
CA LYS A 251 11.50 26.21 -1.52
C LYS A 251 12.13 25.73 -2.83
N GLY A 252 11.45 26.06 -3.95
CA GLY A 252 11.85 25.65 -5.29
C GLY A 252 11.72 24.14 -5.56
N ALA A 253 10.90 23.42 -4.80
CA ALA A 253 10.51 22.05 -5.13
C ALA A 253 9.43 22.04 -6.21
N ASP A 254 9.39 20.97 -7.01
CA ASP A 254 8.39 20.75 -8.06
C ASP A 254 7.26 19.84 -7.56
N ILE A 255 7.60 18.89 -6.69
CA ILE A 255 6.68 17.88 -6.18
C ILE A 255 6.83 17.82 -4.66
N PHE A 256 5.71 17.86 -3.95
CA PHE A 256 5.60 17.57 -2.52
C PHE A 256 4.73 16.34 -2.30
N VAL A 257 5.20 15.40 -1.49
CA VAL A 257 4.42 14.25 -1.02
C VAL A 257 4.45 14.22 0.50
N GLY A 258 3.31 14.47 1.13
CA GLY A 258 3.12 14.42 2.57
C GLY A 258 2.49 13.09 3.00
N VAL A 259 3.11 12.40 3.94
CA VAL A 259 2.62 11.17 4.60
C VAL A 259 2.94 11.23 6.10
N SER A 260 2.59 12.34 6.73
CA SER A 260 3.04 12.67 8.09
C SER A 260 1.92 13.12 9.02
N ALA A 261 1.74 14.41 9.21
CA ALA A 261 0.84 14.98 10.20
C ALA A 261 -0.08 16.07 9.58
N PRO A 262 -1.28 16.27 10.13
CA PRO A 262 -2.20 17.26 9.61
C PRO A 262 -1.71 18.70 9.79
N ASN A 263 -2.09 19.58 8.83
CA ASN A 263 -1.94 21.04 8.90
C ASN A 263 -0.49 21.53 9.11
N ILE A 264 0.52 20.79 8.63
CA ILE A 264 1.92 21.19 8.78
C ILE A 264 2.48 21.98 7.59
N VAL A 265 1.76 21.99 6.46
CA VAL A 265 2.12 22.76 5.27
C VAL A 265 1.32 24.05 5.24
N THR A 266 2.01 25.19 5.09
CA THR A 266 1.37 26.51 5.02
C THR A 266 1.21 26.98 3.57
N PRO A 267 0.30 27.94 3.29
CA PRO A 267 0.20 28.57 1.97
C PRO A 267 1.53 29.16 1.47
N GLU A 268 2.32 29.74 2.37
CA GLU A 268 3.62 30.34 2.04
C GLU A 268 4.65 29.27 1.60
N MET A 269 4.62 28.10 2.21
CA MET A 269 5.46 26.97 1.77
C MET A 269 5.08 26.55 0.35
N VAL A 270 3.77 26.42 0.04
CA VAL A 270 3.30 26.10 -1.31
C VAL A 270 3.68 27.18 -2.30
N ALA A 271 3.48 28.45 -1.97
CA ALA A 271 3.85 29.59 -2.82
C ALA A 271 5.35 29.69 -3.09
N SER A 272 6.21 29.09 -2.23
CA SER A 272 7.66 29.04 -2.42
C SER A 272 8.13 27.95 -3.36
N MET A 273 7.24 27.01 -3.75
CA MET A 273 7.55 25.96 -4.71
C MET A 273 7.70 26.52 -6.15
N ASN A 274 8.22 25.70 -7.03
CA ASN A 274 8.30 26.04 -8.43
C ASN A 274 6.90 26.18 -9.05
N LYS A 275 6.82 26.96 -10.15
CA LYS A 275 5.58 27.09 -10.92
C LYS A 275 5.05 25.70 -11.32
N ASP A 276 3.73 25.58 -11.40
CA ASP A 276 3.01 24.34 -11.72
C ASP A 276 3.40 23.18 -10.76
N ALA A 277 3.44 23.47 -9.47
CA ALA A 277 3.76 22.50 -8.43
C ALA A 277 2.70 21.39 -8.33
N ILE A 278 3.18 20.16 -8.06
CA ILE A 278 2.38 18.98 -7.76
C ILE A 278 2.45 18.72 -6.26
N LEU A 279 1.29 18.56 -5.62
CA LEU A 279 1.22 18.42 -4.17
C LEU A 279 0.28 17.27 -3.77
N PHE A 280 0.82 16.25 -3.13
CA PHE A 280 0.06 15.13 -2.57
C PHE A 280 0.10 15.19 -1.05
N ALA A 281 -1.03 15.59 -0.44
CA ALA A 281 -1.19 15.71 1.01
C ALA A 281 -2.01 14.50 1.52
N MET A 282 -1.32 13.46 1.98
CA MET A 282 -1.88 12.13 2.20
C MET A 282 -2.22 11.83 3.66
N ALA A 283 -1.91 12.72 4.62
CA ALA A 283 -2.27 12.52 6.02
C ALA A 283 -3.78 12.36 6.20
N ASN A 284 -4.19 11.43 7.05
CA ASN A 284 -5.59 11.11 7.33
C ASN A 284 -5.88 11.22 8.84
N PRO A 285 -7.09 11.67 9.25
CA PRO A 285 -8.23 12.09 8.39
C PRO A 285 -8.10 13.53 7.86
N VAL A 286 -7.15 14.31 8.33
CA VAL A 286 -6.91 15.70 7.91
C VAL A 286 -5.55 15.74 7.19
N PRO A 287 -5.50 16.27 5.94
CA PRO A 287 -4.26 16.34 5.18
C PRO A 287 -3.28 17.38 5.74
N GLU A 288 -2.04 17.35 5.27
CA GLU A 288 -0.98 18.32 5.61
C GLU A 288 -1.38 19.76 5.25
N ILE A 289 -2.18 19.92 4.23
CA ILE A 289 -2.84 21.16 3.80
C ILE A 289 -4.12 20.80 3.06
N MET A 290 -5.19 21.58 3.23
CA MET A 290 -6.44 21.38 2.49
C MET A 290 -6.25 21.68 1.00
N PRO A 291 -6.85 20.88 0.08
CA PRO A 291 -6.65 21.02 -1.37
C PRO A 291 -7.02 22.40 -1.94
N ASP A 292 -8.09 23.00 -1.48
CA ASP A 292 -8.51 24.34 -1.88
C ASP A 292 -7.50 25.41 -1.46
N VAL A 293 -6.95 25.30 -0.25
CA VAL A 293 -5.90 26.18 0.25
C VAL A 293 -4.60 26.03 -0.54
N ALA A 294 -4.20 24.78 -0.85
CA ALA A 294 -3.01 24.50 -1.65
C ALA A 294 -3.13 25.05 -3.08
N LYS A 295 -4.29 24.89 -3.73
CA LYS A 295 -4.56 25.46 -5.05
C LYS A 295 -4.54 26.98 -5.03
N ALA A 296 -5.16 27.61 -4.03
CA ALA A 296 -5.15 29.07 -3.86
C ALA A 296 -3.73 29.61 -3.64
N ALA A 297 -2.84 28.83 -3.05
CA ALA A 297 -1.42 29.17 -2.85
C ALA A 297 -0.54 28.90 -4.07
N GLY A 298 -1.06 28.34 -5.17
CA GLY A 298 -0.35 28.20 -6.45
C GLY A 298 -0.02 26.75 -6.85
N ALA A 299 -0.45 25.74 -6.09
CA ALA A 299 -0.30 24.35 -6.53
C ALA A 299 -1.17 24.09 -7.76
N ARG A 300 -0.63 23.48 -8.81
CA ARG A 300 -1.35 23.17 -10.05
C ARG A 300 -2.16 21.89 -9.94
N VAL A 301 -1.55 20.83 -9.41
CA VAL A 301 -2.18 19.53 -9.21
C VAL A 301 -2.15 19.21 -7.74
N VAL A 302 -3.30 18.93 -7.15
CA VAL A 302 -3.40 18.52 -5.74
C VAL A 302 -4.12 17.19 -5.65
N GLY A 303 -3.49 16.23 -4.95
CA GLY A 303 -4.06 14.93 -4.59
C GLY A 303 -4.12 14.75 -3.07
N THR A 304 -5.04 13.92 -2.60
CA THR A 304 -5.23 13.61 -1.18
C THR A 304 -5.76 12.19 -1.00
N GLY A 305 -5.61 11.63 0.20
CA GLY A 305 -6.23 10.34 0.55
C GLY A 305 -7.75 10.38 0.70
N ARG A 306 -8.36 11.57 0.73
CA ARG A 306 -9.79 11.77 0.97
C ARG A 306 -10.61 11.57 -0.30
N SER A 307 -11.77 10.90 -0.15
CA SER A 307 -12.71 10.63 -1.25
C SER A 307 -13.65 11.79 -1.59
N ASP A 308 -13.66 12.84 -0.77
CA ASP A 308 -14.50 14.02 -0.97
C ASP A 308 -13.80 15.15 -1.76
N PHE A 309 -12.58 14.89 -2.26
CA PHE A 309 -11.83 15.78 -3.13
C PHE A 309 -11.42 15.08 -4.44
N PRO A 310 -11.16 15.85 -5.52
CA PRO A 310 -10.54 15.32 -6.74
C PRO A 310 -9.20 14.63 -6.47
N ASN A 311 -8.80 13.75 -7.38
CA ASN A 311 -7.52 13.07 -7.33
C ASN A 311 -7.31 12.27 -6.03
N GLN A 312 -8.30 11.47 -5.64
CA GLN A 312 -8.14 10.58 -4.50
C GLN A 312 -6.99 9.60 -4.75
N VAL A 313 -5.97 9.65 -3.91
CA VAL A 313 -4.84 8.72 -3.92
C VAL A 313 -5.09 7.68 -2.83
N ASN A 314 -5.55 6.49 -3.24
CA ASN A 314 -5.95 5.42 -2.32
C ASN A 314 -5.39 4.09 -2.79
N ASN A 315 -4.74 3.35 -1.90
CA ASN A 315 -4.10 2.07 -2.19
C ASN A 315 -5.09 0.97 -2.63
N VAL A 316 -6.40 1.16 -2.45
CA VAL A 316 -7.44 0.24 -2.96
C VAL A 316 -7.37 0.04 -4.49
N VAL A 317 -6.83 0.99 -5.25
CA VAL A 317 -6.62 0.82 -6.69
C VAL A 317 -5.37 0.00 -7.04
N ALA A 318 -4.57 -0.38 -6.04
CA ALA A 318 -3.32 -1.13 -6.23
C ALA A 318 -3.39 -2.55 -5.70
N PHE A 319 -3.47 -2.72 -4.35
CA PHE A 319 -3.22 -4.01 -3.71
C PHE A 319 -4.15 -5.16 -4.17
N PRO A 320 -5.45 -4.96 -4.47
CA PRO A 320 -6.30 -6.07 -4.89
C PRO A 320 -5.84 -6.66 -6.22
N GLY A 321 -5.52 -5.80 -7.19
CA GLY A 321 -4.99 -6.21 -8.49
C GLY A 321 -3.60 -6.81 -8.42
N ILE A 322 -2.73 -6.28 -7.57
CA ILE A 322 -1.37 -6.79 -7.34
C ILE A 322 -1.44 -8.23 -6.82
N PHE A 323 -2.20 -8.49 -5.76
CA PHE A 323 -2.32 -9.83 -5.21
C PHE A 323 -3.06 -10.78 -6.16
N LYS A 324 -4.11 -10.30 -6.86
CA LYS A 324 -4.76 -11.09 -7.91
C LYS A 324 -3.74 -11.56 -8.95
N GLY A 325 -2.93 -10.66 -9.48
CA GLY A 325 -1.90 -11.00 -10.47
C GLY A 325 -0.83 -11.93 -9.93
N ALA A 326 -0.35 -11.67 -8.71
CA ALA A 326 0.66 -12.50 -8.06
C ALA A 326 0.15 -13.94 -7.80
N LEU A 327 -1.09 -14.10 -7.32
CA LEU A 327 -1.69 -15.40 -7.06
C LEU A 327 -1.97 -16.18 -8.36
N GLU A 328 -2.62 -15.54 -9.34
CA GLU A 328 -2.92 -16.17 -10.62
C GLU A 328 -1.66 -16.57 -11.40
N GLY A 329 -0.62 -15.76 -11.32
CA GLY A 329 0.66 -16.01 -11.98
C GLY A 329 1.63 -16.88 -11.16
N ARG A 330 1.27 -17.26 -9.94
CA ARG A 330 2.12 -18.05 -9.02
C ARG A 330 3.46 -17.36 -8.72
N ALA A 331 3.44 -16.04 -8.54
CA ALA A 331 4.62 -15.30 -8.13
C ALA A 331 5.08 -15.70 -6.73
N THR A 332 6.37 -15.85 -6.53
CA THR A 332 6.96 -16.04 -5.21
C THR A 332 7.29 -14.72 -4.52
N GLN A 333 7.41 -13.65 -5.29
CA GLN A 333 7.68 -12.30 -4.81
C GLN A 333 6.95 -11.25 -5.66
N ILE A 334 6.67 -10.09 -5.07
CA ILE A 334 6.25 -8.89 -5.78
C ILE A 334 7.48 -8.01 -5.93
N THR A 335 8.05 -7.99 -7.15
CA THR A 335 9.31 -7.29 -7.45
C THR A 335 9.12 -5.79 -7.67
N GLU A 336 10.23 -5.04 -7.73
CA GLU A 336 10.18 -3.60 -8.04
C GLU A 336 9.63 -3.35 -9.45
N GLU A 337 9.97 -4.20 -10.43
CA GLU A 337 9.43 -4.12 -11.79
C GLU A 337 7.91 -4.31 -11.82
N MET A 338 7.37 -5.24 -11.02
CA MET A 338 5.93 -5.44 -10.89
C MET A 338 5.23 -4.21 -10.28
N LYS A 339 5.87 -3.55 -9.30
CA LYS A 339 5.34 -2.33 -8.67
C LYS A 339 5.32 -1.16 -9.64
N LEU A 340 6.39 -0.98 -10.42
CA LEU A 340 6.45 0.04 -11.47
C LEU A 340 5.38 -0.20 -12.53
N ALA A 341 5.27 -1.44 -13.02
CA ALA A 341 4.25 -1.83 -13.99
C ALA A 341 2.83 -1.59 -13.47
N ALA A 342 2.57 -1.89 -12.20
CA ALA A 342 1.28 -1.62 -11.55
C ALA A 342 0.98 -0.11 -11.52
N ALA A 343 1.96 0.73 -11.17
CA ALA A 343 1.79 2.19 -11.16
C ALA A 343 1.49 2.75 -12.55
N GLU A 344 2.22 2.31 -13.57
CA GLU A 344 2.00 2.70 -14.96
C GLU A 344 0.63 2.22 -15.48
N ALA A 345 0.23 1.00 -15.11
CA ALA A 345 -1.07 0.43 -15.45
C ALA A 345 -2.22 1.24 -14.84
N ILE A 346 -2.13 1.61 -13.56
CA ILE A 346 -3.10 2.49 -12.90
C ILE A 346 -3.16 3.85 -13.61
N ALA A 347 -2.02 4.47 -13.87
CA ALA A 347 -1.95 5.76 -14.56
C ALA A 347 -2.58 5.71 -15.96
N SER A 348 -2.43 4.60 -16.69
CA SER A 348 -2.96 4.42 -18.05
C SER A 348 -4.50 4.36 -18.12
N LEU A 349 -5.15 4.13 -16.99
CA LEU A 349 -6.62 4.04 -16.93
C LEU A 349 -7.31 5.41 -17.04
N VAL A 350 -6.58 6.51 -16.88
CA VAL A 350 -7.09 7.84 -17.18
C VAL A 350 -6.76 8.15 -18.65
N PRO A 351 -7.76 8.30 -19.52
CA PRO A 351 -7.56 8.61 -20.95
C PRO A 351 -6.84 9.95 -21.12
N ALA A 352 -5.99 10.05 -22.15
CA ALA A 352 -5.17 11.25 -22.36
C ALA A 352 -6.00 12.52 -22.61
N ASP A 353 -7.18 12.39 -23.23
CA ASP A 353 -8.14 13.46 -23.49
C ASP A 353 -8.96 13.88 -22.28
N GLU A 354 -9.02 13.05 -21.25
CA GLU A 354 -9.68 13.35 -19.97
C GLU A 354 -8.69 13.85 -18.90
N LEU A 355 -7.39 13.73 -19.16
CA LEU A 355 -6.34 14.07 -18.21
C LEU A 355 -6.26 15.58 -17.98
N ASN A 356 -6.44 16.00 -16.73
CA ASN A 356 -6.36 17.42 -16.32
C ASN A 356 -5.97 17.52 -14.83
N GLU A 357 -5.84 18.73 -14.29
CA GLU A 357 -5.42 18.98 -12.91
C GLU A 357 -6.31 18.37 -11.83
N ASP A 358 -7.55 18.05 -12.14
CA ASP A 358 -8.54 17.45 -11.24
C ASP A 358 -8.86 15.99 -11.58
N ASN A 359 -8.22 15.42 -12.60
CA ASN A 359 -8.42 14.04 -13.04
C ASN A 359 -7.11 13.37 -13.45
N ILE A 360 -6.30 12.96 -12.45
CA ILE A 360 -5.02 12.26 -12.64
C ILE A 360 -5.06 10.80 -12.18
N MET A 361 -6.12 10.39 -11.48
CA MET A 361 -6.27 9.05 -10.93
C MET A 361 -7.58 8.41 -11.41
N PRO A 362 -7.60 7.10 -11.67
CA PRO A 362 -8.86 6.41 -11.93
C PRO A 362 -9.72 6.37 -10.66
N GLU A 363 -11.04 6.35 -10.85
CA GLU A 363 -11.95 6.14 -9.74
C GLU A 363 -11.74 4.75 -9.10
N ALA A 364 -11.82 4.68 -7.76
CA ALA A 364 -11.63 3.44 -7.00
C ALA A 364 -12.61 2.33 -7.42
N PHE A 365 -13.81 2.70 -7.84
CA PHE A 365 -14.87 1.77 -8.27
C PHE A 365 -14.82 1.41 -9.77
N ASN A 366 -13.82 1.85 -10.51
CA ASN A 366 -13.66 1.43 -11.90
C ASN A 366 -13.33 -0.08 -11.96
N PRO A 367 -14.20 -0.91 -12.54
CA PRO A 367 -14.05 -2.37 -12.50
C PRO A 367 -12.83 -2.89 -13.26
N LYS A 368 -12.24 -2.07 -14.14
CA LYS A 368 -11.05 -2.43 -14.92
C LYS A 368 -9.74 -2.33 -14.09
N VAL A 369 -9.74 -1.62 -12.97
CA VAL A 369 -8.51 -1.35 -12.20
C VAL A 369 -7.81 -2.65 -11.80
N ALA A 370 -8.51 -3.54 -11.12
CA ALA A 370 -7.89 -4.77 -10.63
C ALA A 370 -7.43 -5.69 -11.76
N GLU A 371 -8.15 -5.73 -12.88
CA GLU A 371 -7.79 -6.52 -14.05
C GLU A 371 -6.51 -5.99 -14.71
N VAL A 372 -6.45 -4.69 -15.01
CA VAL A 372 -5.30 -4.05 -15.66
C VAL A 372 -4.05 -4.16 -14.80
N VAL A 373 -4.17 -3.93 -13.49
CA VAL A 373 -3.07 -4.10 -12.53
C VAL A 373 -2.63 -5.56 -12.46
N SER A 374 -3.58 -6.51 -12.41
CA SER A 374 -3.28 -7.94 -12.37
C SER A 374 -2.50 -8.39 -13.61
N GLU A 375 -2.91 -7.96 -14.80
CA GLU A 375 -2.19 -8.29 -16.04
C GLU A 375 -0.79 -7.67 -16.08
N ALA A 376 -0.65 -6.43 -15.62
CA ALA A 376 0.66 -5.77 -15.52
C ALA A 376 1.62 -6.54 -14.59
N VAL A 377 1.14 -6.99 -13.44
CA VAL A 377 1.93 -7.81 -12.50
C VAL A 377 2.30 -9.15 -13.15
N LYS A 378 1.33 -9.87 -13.74
CA LYS A 378 1.57 -11.18 -14.37
C LYS A 378 2.60 -11.12 -15.49
N SER A 379 2.60 -10.05 -16.30
CA SER A 379 3.54 -9.89 -17.41
C SER A 379 5.00 -9.76 -16.96
N HIS A 380 5.25 -9.45 -15.69
CA HIS A 380 6.59 -9.31 -15.10
C HIS A 380 7.00 -10.48 -14.20
N ILE A 381 6.20 -11.55 -14.14
CA ILE A 381 6.58 -12.77 -13.42
C ILE A 381 7.66 -13.50 -14.25
N ARG A 382 8.85 -13.61 -13.68
CA ARG A 382 9.93 -14.43 -14.26
C ARG A 382 9.59 -15.91 -14.07
N LYS A 383 9.47 -16.63 -15.14
CA LYS A 383 9.28 -18.11 -15.15
C LYS A 383 10.56 -18.82 -14.82
#